data_d6cf9c480720b3bc091344d833d7522a
#
_entry.id   d6cf9c480720b3bc091344d833d7522a
#
_cell.length_a   1.000
_cell.length_b   1.000
_cell.length_c   1.000
_cell.angle_alpha   90.00
_cell.angle_beta   90.00
_cell.angle_gamma   90.00
#
_symmetry.space_group_name_H-M   'P 1'
#
loop_
_entity.id
_entity.type
_entity.pdbx_description
1 polymer ?
#
loop_
_entity_poly.entity_id
_entity_poly.type
_entity_poly.pdbx_seq_one_letter_code
_entity_poly.pdbx_strand_id
1 'polypeptide(L)'
;MGAVFCFLLFLAAVGLCILLGQSLILAIWVGIAAFAALGLRRGMTVRAMWDAAWAQGRKMCCVIVIYMLIGAITALWRSAGTIAFFIYHGLRIITPQLFLLVTFLLTSFISYALGTSFGVVGTLGVILMALARSGGVSVAITAGTIVAGAYFGDRCSPASSSATLVAAATDTKLYDNLHMMHRTGWLPYLVSLIAYAALSVTHPLAMVDSGVLDQLSGTFSLSWWTAIPALLILILPLCKVPIRPTMAVSALTALLVTVFAQGRALLPTLRDAVLGYLPAPGALHDVLSGGGMMSMVSATIMAVSAGLYAGLLGGMGVLNGAAHLAQRLARRAGRFPACAAISVVCGMVFCNQSTCAVVCNQLLEDDYTKRGHGRGEMALDVENSGIVLSPLIPWNISVSIPLAMLGADMSAIPYEILLYAIPLCYWLTKRRVYPPKGDDCHDTIAEPLAHS
;
A
#
# COMPACT_ATOMS: atom_id res chain seq x y z
N MET A 1 -12.63 -25.13 15.62
CA MET A 1 -13.50 -24.13 16.28
C MET A 1 -12.70 -23.01 16.97
N GLY A 2 -11.68 -23.27 17.80
CA GLY A 2 -10.96 -22.23 18.53
C GLY A 2 -10.31 -21.14 17.66
N ALA A 3 -9.67 -21.49 16.53
CA ALA A 3 -9.03 -20.51 15.64
C ALA A 3 -10.04 -19.55 14.98
N VAL A 4 -11.22 -20.06 14.59
CA VAL A 4 -12.31 -19.24 14.03
C VAL A 4 -12.83 -18.26 15.08
N PHE A 5 -13.01 -18.72 16.32
CA PHE A 5 -13.43 -17.84 17.43
C PHE A 5 -12.41 -16.72 17.69
N CYS A 6 -11.11 -17.05 17.77
CA CYS A 6 -10.05 -16.03 17.95
C CYS A 6 -10.02 -15.03 16.79
N PHE A 7 -10.25 -15.49 15.57
CA PHE A 7 -10.30 -14.61 14.40
C PHE A 7 -11.53 -13.69 14.41
N LEU A 8 -12.70 -14.21 14.78
CA LEU A 8 -13.92 -13.41 14.95
C LEU A 8 -13.76 -12.36 16.08
N LEU A 9 -13.12 -12.73 17.19
CA LEU A 9 -12.79 -11.80 18.28
C LEU A 9 -11.86 -10.68 17.80
N PHE A 10 -10.84 -11.03 17.01
CA PHE A 10 -9.95 -10.04 16.38
C PHE A 10 -10.73 -9.09 15.45
N LEU A 11 -11.59 -9.62 14.57
CA LEU A 11 -12.42 -8.79 13.67
C LEU A 11 -13.39 -7.90 14.45
N ALA A 12 -13.98 -8.41 15.53
CA ALA A 12 -14.84 -7.61 16.42
C ALA A 12 -14.05 -6.47 17.07
N ALA A 13 -12.81 -6.75 17.54
CA ALA A 13 -11.94 -5.72 18.10
C ALA A 13 -11.55 -4.66 17.05
N VAL A 14 -11.28 -5.06 15.80
CA VAL A 14 -11.03 -4.13 14.69
C VAL A 14 -12.27 -3.26 14.44
N GLY A 15 -13.45 -3.85 14.32
CA GLY A 15 -14.70 -3.12 14.13
C GLY A 15 -14.95 -2.11 15.25
N LEU A 16 -14.72 -2.52 16.51
CA LEU A 16 -14.87 -1.65 17.67
C LEU A 16 -13.85 -0.50 17.65
N CYS A 17 -12.58 -0.76 17.32
CA CYS A 17 -11.56 0.29 17.19
C CYS A 17 -11.96 1.31 16.11
N ILE A 18 -12.46 0.87 14.96
CA ILE A 18 -12.92 1.77 13.89
C ILE A 18 -14.13 2.62 14.36
N LEU A 19 -15.11 1.99 14.98
CA LEU A 19 -16.30 2.69 15.47
C LEU A 19 -15.99 3.73 16.56
N LEU A 20 -15.01 3.43 17.43
CA LEU A 20 -14.61 4.31 18.52
C LEU A 20 -13.47 5.28 18.13
N GLY A 21 -13.01 5.28 16.88
CA GLY A 21 -11.86 6.07 16.44
C GLY A 21 -10.55 5.74 17.15
N GLN A 22 -10.41 4.50 17.68
CA GLN A 22 -9.24 4.06 18.40
C GLN A 22 -8.19 3.46 17.46
N SER A 23 -6.93 3.43 17.92
CA SER A 23 -5.84 2.84 17.14
C SER A 23 -6.03 1.34 16.89
N LEU A 24 -5.88 0.92 15.62
CA LEU A 24 -5.93 -0.50 15.23
C LEU A 24 -4.82 -1.36 15.88
N ILE A 25 -3.78 -0.73 16.43
CA ILE A 25 -2.74 -1.41 17.22
C ILE A 25 -3.37 -2.20 18.38
N LEU A 26 -4.39 -1.64 19.04
CA LEU A 26 -5.10 -2.31 20.14
C LEU A 26 -5.78 -3.59 19.65
N ALA A 27 -6.45 -3.55 18.50
CA ALA A 27 -7.09 -4.73 17.92
C ALA A 27 -6.06 -5.83 17.57
N ILE A 28 -4.90 -5.46 17.03
CA ILE A 28 -3.82 -6.42 16.73
C ILE A 28 -3.33 -7.09 18.02
N TRP A 29 -3.16 -6.34 19.11
CA TRP A 29 -2.75 -6.91 20.40
C TRP A 29 -3.80 -7.82 21.03
N VAL A 30 -5.10 -7.49 20.89
CA VAL A 30 -6.19 -8.40 21.26
C VAL A 30 -6.11 -9.70 20.45
N GLY A 31 -5.83 -9.61 19.14
CA GLY A 31 -5.60 -10.77 18.29
C GLY A 31 -4.42 -11.62 18.76
N ILE A 32 -3.26 -10.98 19.03
CA ILE A 32 -2.07 -11.67 19.56
C ILE A 32 -2.40 -12.40 20.86
N ALA A 33 -3.08 -11.74 21.80
CA ALA A 33 -3.45 -12.34 23.08
C ALA A 33 -4.41 -13.54 22.91
N ALA A 34 -5.42 -13.42 22.05
CA ALA A 34 -6.39 -14.48 21.76
C ALA A 34 -5.71 -15.71 21.12
N PHE A 35 -4.84 -15.49 20.14
CA PHE A 35 -4.12 -16.59 19.49
C PHE A 35 -3.01 -17.18 20.38
N ALA A 36 -2.35 -16.39 21.22
CA ALA A 36 -1.40 -16.89 22.22
C ALA A 36 -2.12 -17.81 23.21
N ALA A 37 -3.28 -17.41 23.73
CA ALA A 37 -4.10 -18.25 24.61
C ALA A 37 -4.54 -19.56 23.91
N LEU A 38 -4.89 -19.51 22.63
CA LEU A 38 -5.20 -20.69 21.84
C LEU A 38 -3.97 -21.59 21.65
N GLY A 39 -2.79 -21.00 21.41
CA GLY A 39 -1.51 -21.73 21.29
C GLY A 39 -1.17 -22.50 22.56
N LEU A 40 -1.32 -21.86 23.72
CA LEU A 40 -1.16 -22.53 25.02
C LEU A 40 -2.12 -23.72 25.21
N ARG A 41 -3.40 -23.55 24.85
CA ARG A 41 -4.40 -24.63 24.89
C ARG A 41 -4.09 -25.78 23.91
N ARG A 42 -3.34 -25.53 22.86
CA ARG A 42 -2.86 -26.55 21.89
C ARG A 42 -1.53 -27.19 22.31
N GLY A 43 -0.99 -26.84 23.48
CA GLY A 43 0.25 -27.40 24.01
C GLY A 43 1.51 -26.75 23.44
N MET A 44 1.41 -25.62 22.76
CA MET A 44 2.60 -24.87 22.33
C MET A 44 3.28 -24.21 23.54
N THR A 45 4.61 -24.28 23.60
CA THR A 45 5.37 -23.55 24.61
C THR A 45 5.39 -22.05 24.29
N VAL A 46 5.47 -21.21 25.33
CA VAL A 46 5.62 -19.75 25.17
C VAL A 46 6.82 -19.41 24.30
N ARG A 47 7.92 -20.16 24.46
CA ARG A 47 9.14 -19.97 23.66
C ARG A 47 8.89 -20.25 22.18
N ALA A 48 8.23 -21.34 21.83
CA ALA A 48 7.91 -21.67 20.44
C ALA A 48 7.00 -20.63 19.80
N MET A 49 6.02 -20.10 20.54
CA MET A 49 5.15 -19.03 20.09
C MET A 49 5.93 -17.72 19.87
N TRP A 50 6.82 -17.38 20.78
CA TRP A 50 7.68 -16.21 20.66
C TRP A 50 8.64 -16.34 19.48
N ASP A 51 9.29 -17.47 19.30
CA ASP A 51 10.22 -17.72 18.19
C ASP A 51 9.49 -17.61 16.84
N ALA A 52 8.29 -18.17 16.73
CA ALA A 52 7.45 -18.03 15.53
C ALA A 52 7.03 -16.57 15.26
N ALA A 53 6.56 -15.86 16.27
CA ALA A 53 6.19 -14.46 16.18
C ALA A 53 7.40 -13.59 15.76
N TRP A 54 8.54 -13.79 16.44
CA TRP A 54 9.76 -13.02 16.22
C TRP A 54 10.41 -13.28 14.86
N ALA A 55 10.30 -14.49 14.33
CA ALA A 55 10.81 -14.83 12.99
C ALA A 55 10.25 -13.93 11.91
N GLN A 56 8.97 -13.56 12.01
CA GLN A 56 8.34 -12.61 11.08
C GLN A 56 8.51 -11.17 11.54
N GLY A 57 8.39 -10.88 12.84
CA GLY A 57 8.62 -9.55 13.42
C GLY A 57 10.01 -9.01 13.09
N ARG A 58 11.05 -9.85 13.11
CA ARG A 58 12.43 -9.48 12.75
C ARG A 58 12.54 -8.96 11.30
N LYS A 59 11.74 -9.45 10.37
CA LYS A 59 11.72 -8.94 8.99
C LYS A 59 11.23 -7.49 8.93
N MET A 60 10.46 -7.06 9.92
CA MET A 60 9.97 -5.68 10.02
C MET A 60 11.06 -4.68 10.42
N CYS A 61 12.19 -5.13 10.99
CA CYS A 61 13.33 -4.23 11.29
C CYS A 61 13.81 -3.47 10.03
N CYS A 62 13.72 -4.09 8.87
CA CYS A 62 14.02 -3.43 7.60
C CYS A 62 13.04 -2.28 7.27
N VAL A 63 11.79 -2.41 7.70
CA VAL A 63 10.74 -1.41 7.48
C VAL A 63 10.92 -0.22 8.42
N ILE A 64 11.40 -0.46 9.64
CA ILE A 64 11.68 0.60 10.63
C ILE A 64 12.67 1.63 10.07
N VAL A 65 13.75 1.17 9.44
CA VAL A 65 14.74 2.08 8.83
C VAL A 65 14.10 2.96 7.76
N ILE A 66 13.24 2.37 6.93
CA ILE A 66 12.52 3.11 5.88
C ILE A 66 11.59 4.15 6.51
N TYR A 67 10.84 3.81 7.55
CA TYR A 67 9.98 4.76 8.27
C TYR A 67 10.75 5.92 8.87
N MET A 68 11.87 5.64 9.53
CA MET A 68 12.70 6.70 10.11
C MET A 68 13.25 7.63 9.01
N LEU A 69 13.70 7.08 7.88
CA LEU A 69 14.14 7.87 6.74
C LEU A 69 13.01 8.73 6.15
N ILE A 70 11.80 8.17 5.99
CA ILE A 70 10.64 8.92 5.49
C ILE A 70 10.29 10.07 6.43
N GLY A 71 10.23 9.79 7.73
CA GLY A 71 9.98 10.83 8.72
C GLY A 71 10.99 11.96 8.64
N ALA A 72 12.28 11.63 8.60
CA ALA A 72 13.36 12.61 8.47
C ALA A 72 13.25 13.41 7.17
N ILE A 73 13.08 12.72 6.02
CA ILE A 73 12.96 13.37 4.70
C ILE A 73 11.82 14.35 4.68
N THR A 74 10.63 13.93 5.14
CA THR A 74 9.43 14.78 5.09
C THR A 74 9.58 16.05 5.90
N ALA A 75 10.31 16.04 7.03
CA ALA A 75 10.65 17.23 7.79
C ALA A 75 11.73 18.07 7.11
N LEU A 76 12.79 17.42 6.63
CA LEU A 76 13.90 18.12 5.95
C LEU A 76 13.45 18.74 4.63
N TRP A 77 12.55 18.13 3.87
CA TRP A 77 11.98 18.76 2.66
C TRP A 77 11.16 20.00 2.95
N ARG A 78 10.49 20.01 4.12
CA ARG A 78 9.78 21.20 4.60
C ARG A 78 10.76 22.31 4.95
N SER A 79 11.77 22.00 5.75
CA SER A 79 12.76 22.98 6.20
C SER A 79 13.69 23.46 5.06
N ALA A 80 13.96 22.60 4.06
CA ALA A 80 14.73 22.96 2.87
C ALA A 80 13.96 23.84 1.87
N GLY A 81 12.64 24.03 2.07
CA GLY A 81 11.79 24.70 1.08
C GLY A 81 11.46 23.85 -0.15
N THR A 82 11.81 22.56 -0.15
CA THR A 82 11.49 21.64 -1.27
C THR A 82 9.99 21.55 -1.46
N ILE A 83 9.22 21.32 -0.40
CA ILE A 83 7.75 21.27 -0.46
C ILE A 83 7.19 22.63 -0.87
N ALA A 84 7.71 23.73 -0.32
CA ALA A 84 7.29 25.09 -0.67
C ALA A 84 7.53 25.38 -2.16
N PHE A 85 8.66 24.95 -2.74
CA PHE A 85 8.95 25.07 -4.16
C PHE A 85 7.91 24.36 -5.02
N PHE A 86 7.57 23.09 -4.70
CA PHE A 86 6.58 22.34 -5.46
C PHE A 86 5.17 22.88 -5.27
N ILE A 87 4.80 23.39 -4.11
CA ILE A 87 3.53 24.08 -3.90
C ILE A 87 3.46 25.33 -4.77
N TYR A 88 4.47 26.18 -4.72
CA TYR A 88 4.51 27.45 -5.44
C TYR A 88 4.41 27.27 -6.95
N HIS A 89 5.20 26.37 -7.52
CA HIS A 89 5.19 26.08 -8.96
C HIS A 89 4.05 25.18 -9.38
N GLY A 90 3.68 24.18 -8.59
CA GLY A 90 2.62 23.22 -8.87
C GLY A 90 1.24 23.87 -8.96
N LEU A 91 0.93 24.78 -8.03
CA LEU A 91 -0.34 25.52 -8.05
C LEU A 91 -0.50 26.45 -9.26
N ARG A 92 0.61 26.84 -9.90
CA ARG A 92 0.59 27.65 -11.12
C ARG A 92 0.45 26.84 -12.41
N ILE A 93 0.83 25.56 -12.37
CA ILE A 93 0.87 24.68 -13.56
C ILE A 93 -0.35 23.78 -13.62
N ILE A 94 -0.81 23.27 -12.47
CA ILE A 94 -1.89 22.29 -12.41
C ILE A 94 -3.23 23.00 -12.53
N THR A 95 -4.02 22.61 -13.53
CA THR A 95 -5.41 23.06 -13.67
C THR A 95 -6.22 22.57 -12.47
N PRO A 96 -6.86 23.45 -11.69
CA PRO A 96 -7.55 23.08 -10.45
C PRO A 96 -8.57 21.95 -10.60
N GLN A 97 -9.31 21.92 -11.70
CA GLN A 97 -10.34 20.93 -12.00
C GLN A 97 -9.78 19.56 -12.41
N LEU A 98 -8.47 19.46 -12.65
CA LEU A 98 -7.82 18.21 -13.07
C LEU A 98 -6.85 17.64 -12.03
N PHE A 99 -6.78 18.24 -10.84
CA PHE A 99 -5.77 17.91 -9.84
C PHE A 99 -5.73 16.41 -9.47
N LEU A 100 -6.88 15.79 -9.14
CA LEU A 100 -6.92 14.38 -8.75
C LEU A 100 -6.61 13.47 -9.95
N LEU A 101 -7.08 13.80 -11.14
CA LEU A 101 -6.76 13.05 -12.36
C LEU A 101 -5.25 13.10 -12.64
N VAL A 102 -4.64 14.28 -12.59
CA VAL A 102 -3.20 14.46 -12.76
C VAL A 102 -2.42 13.72 -11.66
N THR A 103 -2.90 13.77 -10.42
CA THR A 103 -2.34 13.01 -9.29
C THR A 103 -2.30 11.51 -9.58
N PHE A 104 -3.42 10.94 -10.04
CA PHE A 104 -3.50 9.52 -10.40
C PHE A 104 -2.55 9.17 -11.56
N LEU A 105 -2.53 9.98 -12.62
CA LEU A 105 -1.66 9.76 -13.78
C LEU A 105 -0.17 9.83 -13.42
N LEU A 106 0.23 10.85 -12.68
CA LEU A 106 1.62 11.03 -12.25
C LEU A 106 2.09 9.89 -11.33
N THR A 107 1.27 9.54 -10.34
CA THR A 107 1.61 8.45 -9.43
C THR A 107 1.66 7.10 -10.14
N SER A 108 0.75 6.84 -11.09
CA SER A 108 0.76 5.63 -11.93
C SER A 108 2.00 5.56 -12.81
N PHE A 109 2.34 6.66 -13.48
CA PHE A 109 3.50 6.73 -14.37
C PHE A 109 4.83 6.51 -13.62
N ILE A 110 5.02 7.24 -12.52
CA ILE A 110 6.24 7.10 -11.70
C ILE A 110 6.30 5.73 -11.04
N SER A 111 5.17 5.19 -10.57
CA SER A 111 5.11 3.84 -10.01
C SER A 111 5.48 2.78 -11.04
N TYR A 112 4.99 2.92 -12.27
CA TYR A 112 5.36 2.02 -13.36
C TYR A 112 6.87 2.07 -13.66
N ALA A 113 7.47 3.27 -13.63
CA ALA A 113 8.90 3.45 -13.85
C ALA A 113 9.75 2.87 -12.72
N LEU A 114 9.33 3.05 -11.46
CA LEU A 114 10.09 2.63 -10.27
C LEU A 114 9.78 1.20 -9.81
N GLY A 115 8.61 0.66 -10.13
CA GLY A 115 8.16 -0.67 -9.70
C GLY A 115 7.89 -0.79 -8.20
N THR A 116 7.56 0.31 -7.51
CA THR A 116 7.33 0.29 -6.06
C THR A 116 6.26 1.29 -5.62
N SER A 117 5.24 0.80 -4.91
CA SER A 117 4.19 1.64 -4.34
C SER A 117 4.72 2.55 -3.22
N PHE A 118 5.48 2.00 -2.28
CA PHE A 118 6.01 2.74 -1.13
C PHE A 118 6.99 3.85 -1.56
N GLY A 119 7.82 3.59 -2.59
CA GLY A 119 8.73 4.58 -3.14
C GLY A 119 7.99 5.80 -3.67
N VAL A 120 6.92 5.59 -4.43
CA VAL A 120 6.13 6.67 -5.04
C VAL A 120 5.33 7.43 -3.98
N VAL A 121 4.69 6.73 -3.05
CA VAL A 121 3.91 7.38 -1.99
C VAL A 121 4.80 8.25 -1.10
N GLY A 122 5.96 7.72 -0.66
CA GLY A 122 6.88 8.45 0.20
C GLY A 122 7.65 9.58 -0.48
N THR A 123 7.50 9.76 -1.78
CA THR A 123 8.19 10.77 -2.59
C THR A 123 7.19 11.72 -3.25
N LEU A 124 6.78 11.40 -4.46
CA LEU A 124 5.80 12.19 -5.20
C LEU A 124 4.47 12.33 -4.42
N GLY A 125 4.03 11.26 -3.74
CA GLY A 125 2.79 11.28 -2.96
C GLY A 125 2.79 12.35 -1.87
N VAL A 126 3.90 12.51 -1.15
CA VAL A 126 4.03 13.56 -0.10
C VAL A 126 3.92 14.96 -0.69
N ILE A 127 4.49 15.20 -1.89
CA ILE A 127 4.41 16.49 -2.59
C ILE A 127 2.95 16.76 -3.01
N LEU A 128 2.30 15.79 -3.65
CA LEU A 128 0.91 15.91 -4.09
C LEU A 128 -0.05 16.09 -2.92
N MET A 129 0.19 15.42 -1.80
CA MET A 129 -0.57 15.60 -0.57
C MET A 129 -0.40 17.00 0.01
N ALA A 130 0.81 17.56 -0.02
CA ALA A 130 1.06 18.92 0.42
C ALA A 130 0.33 19.94 -0.47
N LEU A 131 0.31 19.73 -1.79
CA LEU A 131 -0.47 20.51 -2.74
C LEU A 131 -1.98 20.43 -2.45
N ALA A 132 -2.51 19.23 -2.20
CA ALA A 132 -3.91 19.02 -1.86
C ALA A 132 -4.32 19.79 -0.60
N ARG A 133 -3.52 19.69 0.46
CA ARG A 133 -3.77 20.41 1.73
C ARG A 133 -3.74 21.92 1.53
N SER A 134 -2.78 22.42 0.77
CA SER A 134 -2.69 23.86 0.46
C SER A 134 -3.88 24.35 -0.35
N GLY A 135 -4.40 23.52 -1.26
CA GLY A 135 -5.55 23.83 -2.11
C GLY A 135 -6.90 23.36 -1.55
N GLY A 136 -6.98 22.94 -0.28
CA GLY A 136 -8.23 22.57 0.39
C GLY A 136 -8.91 21.31 -0.16
N VAL A 137 -8.19 20.46 -0.92
CA VAL A 137 -8.72 19.17 -1.41
C VAL A 137 -8.73 18.14 -0.28
N SER A 138 -9.76 17.32 -0.22
CA SER A 138 -9.90 16.26 0.80
C SER A 138 -8.66 15.38 0.87
N VAL A 139 -8.08 15.26 2.07
CA VAL A 139 -6.94 14.39 2.38
C VAL A 139 -7.26 12.93 2.04
N ALA A 140 -8.47 12.47 2.39
CA ALA A 140 -8.91 11.10 2.15
C ALA A 140 -8.96 10.78 0.64
N ILE A 141 -9.59 11.64 -0.15
CA ILE A 141 -9.70 11.45 -1.62
C ILE A 141 -8.31 11.47 -2.25
N THR A 142 -7.48 12.44 -1.88
CA THR A 142 -6.12 12.56 -2.44
C THR A 142 -5.25 11.37 -2.06
N ALA A 143 -5.29 10.92 -0.81
CA ALA A 143 -4.51 9.76 -0.36
C ALA A 143 -4.94 8.49 -1.09
N GLY A 144 -6.25 8.22 -1.21
CA GLY A 144 -6.76 7.08 -1.97
C GLY A 144 -6.35 7.13 -3.45
N THR A 145 -6.39 8.31 -4.06
CA THR A 145 -5.92 8.53 -5.45
C THR A 145 -4.43 8.22 -5.61
N ILE A 146 -3.58 8.71 -4.68
CA ILE A 146 -2.13 8.47 -4.68
C ILE A 146 -1.83 6.98 -4.52
N VAL A 147 -2.47 6.32 -3.54
CA VAL A 147 -2.27 4.89 -3.28
C VAL A 147 -2.70 4.07 -4.49
N ALA A 148 -3.88 4.35 -5.06
CA ALA A 148 -4.37 3.65 -6.24
C ALA A 148 -3.39 3.76 -7.43
N GLY A 149 -2.88 4.96 -7.71
CA GLY A 149 -1.87 5.16 -8.77
C GLY A 149 -0.54 4.46 -8.45
N ALA A 150 -0.09 4.51 -7.20
CA ALA A 150 1.14 3.85 -6.77
C ALA A 150 1.08 2.33 -6.93
N TYR A 151 -0.07 1.72 -6.68
CA TYR A 151 -0.27 0.28 -6.85
C TYR A 151 -0.41 -0.16 -8.31
N PHE A 152 -0.68 0.74 -9.24
CA PHE A 152 -0.65 0.41 -10.66
C PHE A 152 0.73 -0.13 -11.08
N GLY A 153 1.80 0.60 -10.77
CA GLY A 153 3.15 0.17 -11.10
C GLY A 153 3.66 -1.00 -10.24
N ASP A 154 3.31 -1.03 -8.96
CA ASP A 154 3.67 -2.15 -8.08
C ASP A 154 3.10 -3.49 -8.58
N ARG A 155 1.94 -3.47 -9.25
CA ARG A 155 1.34 -4.64 -9.87
C ARG A 155 1.97 -4.99 -11.23
N CYS A 156 2.13 -4.04 -12.16
CA CYS A 156 2.39 -4.35 -13.58
C CYS A 156 3.68 -3.77 -14.16
N SER A 157 4.59 -3.26 -13.33
CA SER A 157 5.91 -2.81 -13.78
C SER A 157 6.90 -3.97 -13.93
N PRO A 158 7.76 -3.95 -14.94
CA PRO A 158 8.88 -4.91 -15.05
C PRO A 158 9.91 -4.78 -13.92
N ALA A 159 9.92 -3.65 -13.21
CA ALA A 159 10.78 -3.43 -12.03
C ALA A 159 10.09 -3.83 -10.71
N SER A 160 8.83 -4.29 -10.75
CA SER A 160 8.07 -4.60 -9.55
C SER A 160 8.60 -5.83 -8.83
N SER A 161 8.81 -5.67 -7.51
CA SER A 161 9.18 -6.78 -6.62
C SER A 161 8.01 -7.72 -6.36
N SER A 162 6.77 -7.23 -6.31
CA SER A 162 5.57 -8.05 -6.13
C SER A 162 5.28 -8.90 -7.37
N ALA A 163 5.33 -8.32 -8.57
CA ALA A 163 5.19 -9.07 -9.81
C ALA A 163 6.29 -10.15 -9.99
N THR A 164 7.53 -9.81 -9.64
CA THR A 164 8.65 -10.78 -9.65
C THR A 164 8.43 -11.90 -8.64
N LEU A 165 7.93 -11.58 -7.44
CA LEU A 165 7.62 -12.56 -6.40
C LEU A 165 6.52 -13.53 -6.86
N VAL A 166 5.43 -13.03 -7.46
CA VAL A 166 4.34 -13.87 -7.96
C VAL A 166 4.84 -14.76 -9.10
N ALA A 167 5.61 -14.21 -10.04
CA ALA A 167 6.20 -14.98 -11.13
C ALA A 167 7.08 -16.13 -10.60
N ALA A 168 7.92 -15.86 -9.60
CA ALA A 168 8.76 -16.87 -8.95
C ALA A 168 7.94 -17.91 -8.16
N ALA A 169 6.89 -17.46 -7.44
CA ALA A 169 6.04 -18.35 -6.66
C ALA A 169 5.20 -19.29 -7.53
N THR A 170 4.79 -18.83 -8.71
CA THR A 170 3.97 -19.61 -9.66
C THR A 170 4.80 -20.34 -10.72
N ASP A 171 6.14 -20.22 -10.68
CA ASP A 171 7.06 -20.75 -11.69
C ASP A 171 6.67 -20.34 -13.13
N THR A 172 6.46 -19.03 -13.32
CA THR A 172 6.09 -18.41 -14.59
C THR A 172 7.11 -17.36 -15.01
N LYS A 173 7.06 -16.95 -16.27
CA LYS A 173 7.92 -15.88 -16.77
C LYS A 173 7.28 -14.52 -16.48
N LEU A 174 8.03 -13.62 -15.84
CA LEU A 174 7.56 -12.29 -15.47
C LEU A 174 6.96 -11.52 -16.67
N TYR A 175 7.63 -11.52 -17.82
CA TYR A 175 7.17 -10.76 -18.99
C TYR A 175 5.88 -11.30 -19.60
N ASP A 176 5.64 -12.61 -19.53
CA ASP A 176 4.37 -13.21 -19.98
C ASP A 176 3.22 -12.79 -19.06
N ASN A 177 3.48 -12.78 -17.74
CA ASN A 177 2.52 -12.28 -16.75
C ASN A 177 2.23 -10.79 -16.97
N LEU A 178 3.26 -9.97 -17.18
CA LEU A 178 3.10 -8.52 -17.42
C LEU A 178 2.25 -8.26 -18.66
N HIS A 179 2.46 -9.00 -19.75
CA HIS A 179 1.64 -8.88 -20.96
C HIS A 179 0.14 -9.11 -20.64
N MET A 180 -0.15 -10.17 -19.87
CA MET A 180 -1.52 -10.47 -19.46
C MET A 180 -2.09 -9.46 -18.47
N MET A 181 -1.27 -8.95 -17.54
CA MET A 181 -1.66 -7.88 -16.60
C MET A 181 -2.03 -6.59 -17.34
N HIS A 182 -1.29 -6.20 -18.36
CA HIS A 182 -1.63 -5.03 -19.19
C HIS A 182 -2.93 -5.27 -19.97
N ARG A 183 -3.08 -6.45 -20.58
CA ARG A 183 -4.28 -6.81 -21.32
C ARG A 183 -5.54 -6.79 -20.47
N THR A 184 -5.45 -7.20 -19.20
CA THR A 184 -6.58 -7.20 -18.26
C THR A 184 -6.70 -5.91 -17.47
N GLY A 185 -5.65 -5.10 -17.42
CA GLY A 185 -5.55 -3.87 -16.63
C GLY A 185 -6.09 -2.62 -17.33
N TRP A 186 -6.20 -2.60 -18.67
CA TRP A 186 -6.61 -1.39 -19.38
C TRP A 186 -8.04 -0.93 -19.05
N LEU A 187 -8.98 -1.88 -18.90
CA LEU A 187 -10.38 -1.57 -18.59
C LEU A 187 -10.54 -0.98 -17.17
N PRO A 188 -10.02 -1.63 -16.08
CA PRO A 188 -10.08 -1.03 -14.75
C PRO A 188 -9.31 0.29 -14.65
N TYR A 189 -8.22 0.45 -15.40
CA TYR A 189 -7.49 1.71 -15.46
C TYR A 189 -8.33 2.83 -16.08
N LEU A 190 -9.04 2.55 -17.19
CA LEU A 190 -9.97 3.49 -17.84
C LEU A 190 -11.12 3.86 -16.89
N VAL A 191 -11.71 2.88 -16.19
CA VAL A 191 -12.75 3.13 -15.19
C VAL A 191 -12.23 4.08 -14.10
N SER A 192 -11.02 3.85 -13.63
CA SER A 192 -10.38 4.69 -12.61
C SER A 192 -10.08 6.10 -13.12
N LEU A 193 -9.62 6.24 -14.37
CA LEU A 193 -9.43 7.55 -15.01
C LEU A 193 -10.72 8.37 -15.04
N ILE A 194 -11.82 7.74 -15.46
CA ILE A 194 -13.14 8.41 -15.51
C ILE A 194 -13.59 8.80 -14.10
N ALA A 195 -13.43 7.90 -13.13
CA ALA A 195 -13.82 8.16 -11.75
C ALA A 195 -12.99 9.30 -11.12
N TYR A 196 -11.66 9.30 -11.31
CA TYR A 196 -10.82 10.38 -10.79
C TYR A 196 -10.99 11.69 -11.56
N ALA A 197 -11.35 11.66 -12.84
CA ALA A 197 -11.76 12.85 -13.57
C ALA A 197 -13.04 13.45 -12.97
N ALA A 198 -14.05 12.63 -12.71
CA ALA A 198 -15.29 13.06 -12.07
C ALA A 198 -15.04 13.61 -10.65
N LEU A 199 -14.25 12.91 -9.84
CA LEU A 199 -13.86 13.39 -8.49
C LEU A 199 -13.06 14.69 -8.56
N SER A 200 -12.24 14.88 -9.58
CA SER A 200 -11.44 16.09 -9.76
C SER A 200 -12.31 17.32 -10.08
N VAL A 201 -13.36 17.12 -10.86
CA VAL A 201 -14.32 18.20 -11.18
C VAL A 201 -15.18 18.55 -9.97
N THR A 202 -15.60 17.56 -9.18
CA THR A 202 -16.45 17.77 -7.99
C THR A 202 -15.68 18.28 -6.76
N HIS A 203 -14.37 18.03 -6.70
CA HIS A 203 -13.49 18.47 -5.62
C HIS A 203 -12.27 19.20 -6.21
N PRO A 204 -12.48 20.34 -6.87
CA PRO A 204 -11.38 21.07 -7.48
C PRO A 204 -10.43 21.62 -6.42
N LEU A 205 -9.18 21.82 -6.82
CA LEU A 205 -8.21 22.52 -6.00
C LEU A 205 -8.71 23.97 -5.83
N ALA A 206 -8.87 24.44 -4.60
CA ALA A 206 -9.23 25.83 -4.37
C ALA A 206 -8.10 26.73 -4.91
N MET A 207 -8.45 27.84 -5.49
CA MET A 207 -7.45 28.86 -5.85
C MET A 207 -6.82 29.34 -4.55
N VAL A 208 -5.55 29.02 -4.36
CA VAL A 208 -4.79 29.45 -3.18
C VAL A 208 -4.69 30.96 -3.22
N ASP A 209 -5.07 31.58 -2.10
CA ASP A 209 -4.97 33.03 -1.94
C ASP A 209 -3.55 33.48 -2.31
N SER A 210 -3.43 34.53 -3.11
CA SER A 210 -2.14 35.10 -3.48
C SER A 210 -1.24 35.38 -2.25
N GLY A 211 -1.86 35.66 -1.10
CA GLY A 211 -1.17 35.83 0.16
C GLY A 211 -0.36 34.62 0.64
N VAL A 212 -0.80 33.38 0.36
CA VAL A 212 -0.01 32.16 0.72
C VAL A 212 1.20 32.01 -0.22
N LEU A 213 1.03 32.28 -1.51
CA LEU A 213 2.13 32.26 -2.46
C LEU A 213 3.19 33.31 -2.16
N ASP A 214 2.76 34.53 -1.78
CA ASP A 214 3.64 35.61 -1.40
C ASP A 214 4.39 35.30 -0.09
N GLN A 215 3.71 34.70 0.89
CA GLN A 215 4.34 34.23 2.13
C GLN A 215 5.37 33.12 1.87
N LEU A 216 5.06 32.16 0.97
CA LEU A 216 6.01 31.10 0.60
C LEU A 216 7.29 31.69 -0.03
N SER A 217 7.12 32.65 -0.97
CA SER A 217 8.26 33.30 -1.64
C SER A 217 9.04 34.27 -0.72
N GLY A 218 8.37 34.83 0.29
CA GLY A 218 9.00 35.68 1.32
C GLY A 218 9.71 34.90 2.42
N THR A 219 9.29 33.64 2.68
CA THR A 219 9.85 32.80 3.76
C THR A 219 10.97 31.89 3.26
N PHE A 220 10.89 31.40 2.04
CA PHE A 220 11.83 30.46 1.45
C PHE A 220 12.52 31.03 0.20
N SER A 221 13.80 30.74 0.05
CA SER A 221 14.50 30.90 -1.21
C SER A 221 14.04 29.80 -2.17
N LEU A 222 13.05 30.10 -3.04
CA LEU A 222 12.47 29.13 -3.99
C LEU A 222 13.32 28.94 -5.25
N SER A 223 14.62 28.71 -5.07
CA SER A 223 15.55 28.44 -6.17
C SER A 223 15.50 26.97 -6.59
N TRP A 224 15.98 26.65 -7.79
CA TRP A 224 16.03 25.26 -8.30
C TRP A 224 16.82 24.29 -7.41
N TRP A 225 17.73 24.78 -6.60
CA TRP A 225 18.47 23.98 -5.61
C TRP A 225 17.54 23.31 -4.61
N THR A 226 16.40 23.92 -4.28
CA THR A 226 15.42 23.37 -3.34
C THR A 226 14.64 22.17 -3.92
N ALA A 227 14.62 22.02 -5.25
CA ALA A 227 13.98 20.87 -5.90
C ALA A 227 14.91 19.63 -5.92
N ILE A 228 16.23 19.79 -5.80
CA ILE A 228 17.20 18.70 -5.94
C ILE A 228 16.91 17.51 -5.03
N PRO A 229 16.62 17.67 -3.73
CA PRO A 229 16.32 16.53 -2.86
C PRO A 229 15.20 15.63 -3.38
N ALA A 230 14.13 16.24 -3.91
CA ALA A 230 13.02 15.50 -4.48
C ALA A 230 13.34 14.89 -5.85
N LEU A 231 14.10 15.58 -6.69
CA LEU A 231 14.56 15.03 -7.97
C LEU A 231 15.47 13.83 -7.79
N LEU A 232 16.36 13.84 -6.80
CA LEU A 232 17.24 12.71 -6.50
C LEU A 232 16.45 11.45 -6.12
N ILE A 233 15.37 11.58 -5.34
CA ILE A 233 14.52 10.43 -4.99
C ILE A 233 13.81 9.84 -6.21
N LEU A 234 13.52 10.64 -7.24
CA LEU A 234 12.92 10.14 -8.48
C LEU A 234 13.98 9.55 -9.43
N ILE A 235 15.14 10.20 -9.55
CA ILE A 235 16.16 9.85 -10.55
C ILE A 235 16.99 8.63 -10.11
N LEU A 236 17.45 8.57 -8.85
CA LEU A 236 18.34 7.53 -8.40
C LEU A 236 17.76 6.10 -8.53
N PRO A 237 16.49 5.82 -8.22
CA PRO A 237 15.91 4.51 -8.46
C PRO A 237 15.82 4.15 -9.95
N LEU A 238 15.62 5.13 -10.85
CA LEU A 238 15.71 4.90 -12.31
C LEU A 238 17.11 4.47 -12.73
N CYS A 239 18.13 4.92 -12.00
CA CYS A 239 19.52 4.47 -12.13
C CYS A 239 19.81 3.16 -11.38
N LYS A 240 18.75 2.41 -10.95
CA LYS A 240 18.85 1.14 -10.21
C LYS A 240 19.50 1.24 -8.81
N VAL A 241 19.55 2.43 -8.23
CA VAL A 241 19.98 2.61 -6.84
C VAL A 241 18.87 2.14 -5.89
N PRO A 242 19.15 1.30 -4.89
CA PRO A 242 18.13 0.85 -3.93
C PRO A 242 17.47 2.02 -3.19
N ILE A 243 16.19 1.84 -2.79
CA ILE A 243 15.40 2.93 -2.21
C ILE A 243 15.99 3.50 -0.91
N ARG A 244 16.62 2.68 -0.05
CA ARG A 244 17.21 3.14 1.21
C ARG A 244 18.36 4.15 1.02
N PRO A 245 19.44 3.84 0.27
CA PRO A 245 20.48 4.83 0.00
C PRO A 245 19.95 6.04 -0.76
N THR A 246 18.99 5.87 -1.67
CA THR A 246 18.31 6.97 -2.34
C THR A 246 17.67 7.94 -1.34
N MET A 247 16.93 7.42 -0.38
CA MET A 247 16.30 8.20 0.69
C MET A 247 17.36 8.89 1.57
N ALA A 248 18.43 8.19 1.93
CA ALA A 248 19.50 8.77 2.73
C ALA A 248 20.20 9.93 1.99
N VAL A 249 20.48 9.76 0.70
CA VAL A 249 21.07 10.82 -0.14
C VAL A 249 20.13 12.03 -0.24
N SER A 250 18.83 11.81 -0.45
CA SER A 250 17.85 12.90 -0.48
C SER A 250 17.76 13.64 0.87
N ALA A 251 17.74 12.91 1.99
CA ALA A 251 17.74 13.51 3.32
C ALA A 251 18.99 14.37 3.56
N LEU A 252 20.16 13.84 3.20
CA LEU A 252 21.43 14.56 3.31
C LEU A 252 21.44 15.81 2.43
N THR A 253 20.98 15.70 1.18
CA THR A 253 20.90 16.84 0.28
C THR A 253 19.91 17.89 0.80
N ALA A 254 18.76 17.48 1.33
CA ALA A 254 17.81 18.41 1.95
C ALA A 254 18.40 19.11 3.18
N LEU A 255 19.18 18.41 4.00
CA LEU A 255 19.92 18.99 5.12
C LEU A 255 20.90 20.07 4.64
N LEU A 256 21.70 19.77 3.61
CA LEU A 256 22.66 20.71 3.01
C LEU A 256 21.92 21.94 2.43
N VAL A 257 20.84 21.73 1.68
CA VAL A 257 20.02 22.84 1.13
C VAL A 257 19.46 23.70 2.25
N THR A 258 18.99 23.09 3.35
CA THR A 258 18.46 23.83 4.52
C THR A 258 19.55 24.73 5.13
N VAL A 259 20.76 24.21 5.30
CA VAL A 259 21.84 24.96 5.94
C VAL A 259 22.43 26.03 4.99
N PHE A 260 22.73 25.67 3.74
CA PHE A 260 23.45 26.55 2.84
C PHE A 260 22.55 27.47 2.00
N ALA A 261 21.38 26.99 1.56
CA ALA A 261 20.48 27.78 0.72
C ALA A 261 19.41 28.53 1.51
N GLN A 262 18.92 27.96 2.63
CA GLN A 262 17.96 28.65 3.50
C GLN A 262 18.61 29.36 4.70
N GLY A 263 19.92 29.22 4.90
CA GLY A 263 20.67 29.89 5.97
C GLY A 263 20.29 29.42 7.39
N ARG A 264 19.69 28.25 7.56
CA ARG A 264 19.29 27.74 8.87
C ARG A 264 20.45 27.03 9.57
N ALA A 265 20.55 27.19 10.89
CA ALA A 265 21.57 26.51 11.67
C ALA A 265 21.38 24.98 11.64
N LEU A 266 22.51 24.25 11.68
CA LEU A 266 22.52 22.78 11.58
C LEU A 266 21.76 22.10 12.72
N LEU A 267 21.94 22.55 13.96
CA LEU A 267 21.34 21.90 15.14
C LEU A 267 19.80 21.97 15.16
N PRO A 268 19.14 23.12 14.90
CA PRO A 268 17.70 23.16 14.69
C PRO A 268 17.21 22.28 13.55
N THR A 269 17.96 22.20 12.44
CA THR A 269 17.59 21.37 11.30
C THR A 269 17.65 19.87 11.63
N LEU A 270 18.63 19.43 12.40
CA LEU A 270 18.69 18.05 12.91
C LEU A 270 17.55 17.75 13.90
N ARG A 271 17.19 18.72 14.73
CA ARG A 271 16.03 18.62 15.62
C ARG A 271 14.75 18.46 14.80
N ASP A 272 14.55 19.25 13.74
CA ASP A 272 13.41 19.13 12.84
C ASP A 272 13.34 17.74 12.18
N ALA A 273 14.47 17.18 11.78
CA ALA A 273 14.51 15.82 11.21
C ALA A 273 13.99 14.76 12.18
N VAL A 274 14.19 14.94 13.49
CA VAL A 274 13.73 13.99 14.51
C VAL A 274 12.29 14.30 14.96
N LEU A 275 12.02 15.54 15.36
CA LEU A 275 10.75 15.94 16.00
C LEU A 275 9.69 16.41 15.01
N GLY A 276 10.08 16.80 13.79
CA GLY A 276 9.24 17.42 12.78
C GLY A 276 9.50 18.92 12.63
N TYR A 277 9.24 19.42 11.43
CA TYR A 277 9.36 20.83 11.12
C TYR A 277 8.15 21.60 11.64
N LEU A 278 8.40 22.68 12.37
CA LEU A 278 7.37 23.58 12.90
C LEU A 278 7.72 25.00 12.46
N PRO A 279 7.05 25.56 11.44
CA PRO A 279 7.20 26.96 11.06
C PRO A 279 6.61 27.89 12.14
N ALA A 280 6.92 29.17 12.06
CA ALA A 280 6.29 30.17 12.89
C ALA A 280 4.76 30.17 12.72
N PRO A 281 3.99 30.55 13.77
CA PRO A 281 2.52 30.64 13.66
C PRO A 281 2.12 31.56 12.51
N GLY A 282 1.18 31.10 11.66
CA GLY A 282 0.72 31.83 10.48
C GLY A 282 0.08 30.88 9.47
N ALA A 283 -0.33 31.38 8.30
CA ALA A 283 -1.00 30.59 7.26
C ALA A 283 -0.16 29.41 6.75
N LEU A 284 1.17 29.48 6.85
CA LEU A 284 2.06 28.38 6.47
C LEU A 284 2.19 27.29 7.54
N HIS A 285 1.72 27.55 8.77
CA HIS A 285 1.87 26.60 9.87
C HIS A 285 1.16 25.27 9.57
N ASP A 286 -0.11 25.31 9.18
CA ASP A 286 -0.91 24.10 8.92
C ASP A 286 -0.45 23.34 7.67
N VAL A 287 0.09 24.06 6.67
CA VAL A 287 0.55 23.51 5.42
C VAL A 287 1.92 22.83 5.54
N LEU A 288 2.85 23.49 6.26
CA LEU A 288 4.25 23.07 6.32
C LEU A 288 4.65 22.40 7.63
N SER A 289 3.78 22.33 8.64
CA SER A 289 4.07 21.58 9.87
C SER A 289 4.13 20.07 9.64
N GLY A 290 4.96 19.38 10.42
CA GLY A 290 4.97 17.93 10.52
C GLY A 290 6.22 17.24 9.96
N GLY A 291 6.11 15.95 9.70
CA GLY A 291 7.24 15.05 9.42
C GLY A 291 8.03 14.72 10.69
N GLY A 292 9.30 14.34 10.52
CA GLY A 292 10.17 13.92 11.61
C GLY A 292 10.07 12.43 11.92
N MET A 293 11.17 11.86 12.42
CA MET A 293 11.22 10.42 12.77
C MET A 293 10.15 10.04 13.79
N MET A 294 9.82 10.96 14.72
CA MET A 294 8.82 10.71 15.75
C MET A 294 7.40 10.54 15.19
N SER A 295 7.07 11.19 14.08
CA SER A 295 5.77 11.02 13.41
C SER A 295 5.54 9.59 12.90
N MET A 296 6.62 8.82 12.66
CA MET A 296 6.57 7.45 12.15
C MET A 296 6.55 6.38 13.25
N VAL A 297 6.63 6.75 14.52
CA VAL A 297 6.68 5.80 15.64
C VAL A 297 5.41 4.95 15.71
N SER A 298 4.22 5.55 15.58
CA SER A 298 2.95 4.82 15.59
C SER A 298 2.85 3.82 14.44
N ALA A 299 3.22 4.22 13.23
CA ALA A 299 3.27 3.34 12.07
C ALA A 299 4.28 2.19 12.24
N THR A 300 5.42 2.48 12.88
CA THR A 300 6.45 1.48 13.23
C THR A 300 5.90 0.44 14.20
N ILE A 301 5.24 0.86 15.28
CA ILE A 301 4.61 -0.03 16.26
C ILE A 301 3.56 -0.90 15.57
N MET A 302 2.72 -0.29 14.73
CA MET A 302 1.70 -1.04 13.98
C MET A 302 2.31 -2.10 13.07
N ALA A 303 3.35 -1.77 12.30
CA ALA A 303 4.00 -2.72 11.39
C ALA A 303 4.68 -3.88 12.14
N VAL A 304 5.37 -3.59 13.25
CA VAL A 304 6.00 -4.62 14.09
C VAL A 304 4.94 -5.51 14.73
N SER A 305 3.87 -4.93 15.28
CA SER A 305 2.76 -5.68 15.88
C SER A 305 2.07 -6.59 14.86
N ALA A 306 1.81 -6.09 13.64
CA ALA A 306 1.26 -6.87 12.55
C ALA A 306 2.20 -8.04 12.13
N GLY A 307 3.52 -7.78 12.11
CA GLY A 307 4.53 -8.82 11.86
C GLY A 307 4.53 -9.91 12.93
N LEU A 308 4.47 -9.54 14.22
CA LEU A 308 4.39 -10.48 15.33
C LEU A 308 3.11 -11.33 15.27
N TYR A 309 1.97 -10.68 14.99
CA TYR A 309 0.68 -11.34 14.81
C TYR A 309 0.72 -12.37 13.67
N ALA A 310 1.20 -11.97 12.51
CA ALA A 310 1.33 -12.85 11.34
C ALA A 310 2.27 -14.03 11.60
N GLY A 311 3.39 -13.79 12.30
CA GLY A 311 4.33 -14.86 12.69
C GLY A 311 3.72 -15.87 13.64
N LEU A 312 2.97 -15.41 14.64
CA LEU A 312 2.26 -16.28 15.57
C LEU A 312 1.25 -17.17 14.86
N LEU A 313 0.41 -16.60 13.97
CA LEU A 313 -0.56 -17.38 13.20
C LEU A 313 0.09 -18.38 12.26
N GLY A 314 1.17 -17.98 11.59
CA GLY A 314 1.95 -18.88 10.72
C GLY A 314 2.52 -20.08 11.49
N GLY A 315 3.12 -19.83 12.66
CA GLY A 315 3.69 -20.88 13.52
C GLY A 315 2.64 -21.84 14.09
N MET A 316 1.41 -21.39 14.27
CA MET A 316 0.28 -22.22 14.73
C MET A 316 -0.34 -23.08 13.64
N GLY A 317 0.05 -22.95 12.38
CA GLY A 317 -0.53 -23.67 11.25
C GLY A 317 -2.03 -23.44 11.07
N VAL A 318 -2.53 -22.24 11.39
CA VAL A 318 -3.96 -21.91 11.37
C VAL A 318 -4.59 -22.14 9.99
N LEU A 319 -3.79 -22.03 8.94
CA LEU A 319 -4.24 -22.22 7.54
C LEU A 319 -4.11 -23.64 7.00
N ASN A 320 -3.59 -24.61 7.77
CA ASN A 320 -3.41 -25.98 7.28
C ASN A 320 -4.73 -26.65 6.85
N GLY A 321 -5.87 -26.20 7.37
CA GLY A 321 -7.21 -26.64 6.94
C GLY A 321 -7.85 -25.79 5.83
N ALA A 322 -7.24 -24.65 5.48
CA ALA A 322 -7.83 -23.71 4.53
C ALA A 322 -7.78 -24.22 3.08
N ALA A 323 -6.84 -25.11 2.74
CA ALA A 323 -6.72 -25.67 1.39
C ALA A 323 -7.99 -26.43 0.97
N HIS A 324 -8.58 -27.23 1.86
CA HIS A 324 -9.86 -27.93 1.57
C HIS A 324 -11.03 -26.95 1.39
N LEU A 325 -11.08 -25.89 2.21
CA LEU A 325 -12.08 -24.85 2.06
C LEU A 325 -11.90 -24.08 0.75
N ALA A 326 -10.66 -23.78 0.39
CA ALA A 326 -10.28 -23.15 -0.85
C ALA A 326 -10.77 -23.94 -2.07
N GLN A 327 -10.51 -25.26 -2.08
CA GLN A 327 -10.93 -26.16 -3.14
C GLN A 327 -12.47 -26.26 -3.23
N ARG A 328 -13.18 -26.33 -2.08
CA ARG A 328 -14.66 -26.32 -2.08
C ARG A 328 -15.21 -25.02 -2.65
N LEU A 329 -14.62 -23.90 -2.28
CA LEU A 329 -15.03 -22.58 -2.76
C LEU A 329 -14.77 -22.44 -4.27
N ALA A 330 -13.61 -22.90 -4.76
CA ALA A 330 -13.27 -22.92 -6.17
C ALA A 330 -14.24 -23.74 -7.03
N ARG A 331 -14.73 -24.86 -6.49
CA ARG A 331 -15.77 -25.69 -7.15
C ARG A 331 -17.13 -25.01 -7.25
N ARG A 332 -17.52 -24.22 -6.24
CA ARG A 332 -18.87 -23.60 -6.16
C ARG A 332 -18.95 -22.24 -6.80
N ALA A 333 -17.97 -21.37 -6.55
CA ALA A 333 -17.98 -19.97 -6.97
C ALA A 333 -17.10 -19.68 -8.19
N GLY A 334 -16.29 -20.66 -8.63
CA GLY A 334 -15.26 -20.47 -9.65
C GLY A 334 -13.91 -20.10 -9.04
N ARG A 335 -12.86 -20.28 -9.83
CA ARG A 335 -11.45 -20.14 -9.38
C ARG A 335 -11.09 -18.75 -8.94
N PHE A 336 -11.39 -17.73 -9.74
CA PHE A 336 -11.01 -16.36 -9.40
C PHE A 336 -11.73 -15.83 -8.15
N PRO A 337 -13.07 -15.99 -7.99
CA PRO A 337 -13.73 -15.62 -6.73
C PRO A 337 -13.18 -16.36 -5.51
N ALA A 338 -12.78 -17.63 -5.67
CA ALA A 338 -12.14 -18.39 -4.60
C ALA A 338 -10.75 -17.83 -4.28
N CYS A 339 -9.94 -17.52 -5.31
CA CYS A 339 -8.64 -16.89 -5.15
C CYS A 339 -8.78 -15.52 -4.45
N ALA A 340 -9.74 -14.70 -4.86
CA ALA A 340 -10.01 -13.40 -4.24
C ALA A 340 -10.43 -13.55 -2.76
N ALA A 341 -11.34 -14.47 -2.45
CA ALA A 341 -11.78 -14.72 -1.07
C ALA A 341 -10.62 -15.20 -0.18
N ILE A 342 -9.78 -16.11 -0.69
CA ILE A 342 -8.60 -16.59 0.03
C ILE A 342 -7.59 -15.48 0.20
N SER A 343 -7.38 -14.64 -0.82
CA SER A 343 -6.49 -13.48 -0.77
C SER A 343 -6.92 -12.50 0.31
N VAL A 344 -8.21 -12.22 0.44
CA VAL A 344 -8.74 -11.37 1.52
C VAL A 344 -8.44 -11.99 2.88
N VAL A 345 -8.75 -13.28 3.07
CA VAL A 345 -8.47 -13.97 4.34
C VAL A 345 -6.98 -13.98 4.65
N CYS A 346 -6.12 -14.31 3.67
CA CYS A 346 -4.68 -14.29 3.85
C CYS A 346 -4.14 -12.89 4.13
N GLY A 347 -4.66 -11.86 3.44
CA GLY A 347 -4.31 -10.47 3.68
C GLY A 347 -4.71 -9.99 5.08
N MET A 348 -5.86 -10.44 5.59
CA MET A 348 -6.32 -10.16 6.95
C MET A 348 -5.44 -10.87 8.01
N VAL A 349 -5.04 -12.10 7.74
CA VAL A 349 -4.26 -12.94 8.66
C VAL A 349 -2.79 -12.55 8.69
N PHE A 350 -2.17 -12.41 7.51
CA PHE A 350 -0.73 -12.16 7.43
C PHE A 350 -0.36 -10.69 7.42
N CYS A 351 -1.32 -9.79 7.23
CA CYS A 351 -1.12 -8.35 7.24
C CYS A 351 -0.01 -7.87 6.28
N ASN A 352 0.35 -8.67 5.29
CA ASN A 352 1.45 -8.42 4.35
C ASN A 352 1.12 -8.99 2.97
N GLN A 353 1.19 -8.15 1.94
CA GLN A 353 0.91 -8.46 0.55
C GLN A 353 1.75 -9.61 -0.01
N SER A 354 3.06 -9.58 0.21
CA SER A 354 3.98 -10.59 -0.31
C SER A 354 3.71 -11.98 0.29
N THR A 355 3.48 -12.04 1.61
CA THR A 355 3.13 -13.29 2.29
C THR A 355 1.75 -13.78 1.83
N CYS A 356 0.78 -12.88 1.67
CA CYS A 356 -0.53 -13.20 1.12
C CYS A 356 -0.42 -13.87 -0.26
N ALA A 357 0.32 -13.29 -1.19
CA ALA A 357 0.51 -13.83 -2.53
C ALA A 357 1.13 -15.24 -2.52
N VAL A 358 2.19 -15.46 -1.74
CA VAL A 358 2.86 -16.77 -1.64
C VAL A 358 1.94 -17.83 -1.02
N VAL A 359 1.22 -17.48 0.05
CA VAL A 359 0.32 -18.44 0.71
C VAL A 359 -0.91 -18.75 -0.15
N CYS A 360 -1.47 -17.75 -0.84
CA CYS A 360 -2.56 -17.99 -1.81
C CYS A 360 -2.11 -18.95 -2.90
N ASN A 361 -0.90 -18.77 -3.44
CA ASN A 361 -0.32 -19.68 -4.40
C ASN A 361 -0.27 -21.11 -3.84
N GLN A 362 0.33 -21.30 -2.67
CA GLN A 362 0.47 -22.64 -2.05
C GLN A 362 -0.88 -23.34 -1.79
N LEU A 363 -1.92 -22.58 -1.39
CA LEU A 363 -3.24 -23.13 -1.10
C LEU A 363 -4.03 -23.54 -2.35
N LEU A 364 -3.75 -22.91 -3.50
CA LEU A 364 -4.51 -23.06 -4.74
C LEU A 364 -3.76 -23.84 -5.83
N GLU A 365 -2.43 -24.04 -5.73
CA GLU A 365 -1.60 -24.67 -6.75
C GLU A 365 -2.15 -26.02 -7.21
N ASP A 366 -2.57 -26.85 -6.28
CA ASP A 366 -3.16 -28.17 -6.55
C ASP A 366 -4.44 -28.08 -7.41
N ASP A 367 -5.29 -27.06 -7.19
CA ASP A 367 -6.54 -26.93 -7.93
C ASP A 367 -6.30 -26.47 -9.38
N TYR A 368 -5.28 -25.63 -9.61
CA TYR A 368 -4.91 -25.17 -10.95
C TYR A 368 -4.15 -26.26 -11.73
N THR A 369 -3.23 -27.00 -11.09
CA THR A 369 -2.40 -28.02 -11.77
C THR A 369 -3.17 -29.29 -12.06
N LYS A 370 -3.95 -29.82 -11.14
CA LYS A 370 -4.72 -31.07 -11.31
C LYS A 370 -5.82 -30.97 -12.37
N ARG A 371 -6.30 -29.77 -12.68
CA ARG A 371 -7.34 -29.53 -13.68
C ARG A 371 -6.82 -29.05 -15.03
N GLY A 372 -5.49 -29.15 -15.27
CA GLY A 372 -4.88 -28.80 -16.55
C GLY A 372 -4.92 -27.29 -16.87
N HIS A 373 -5.11 -26.43 -15.86
CA HIS A 373 -5.03 -24.99 -16.01
C HIS A 373 -3.59 -24.52 -15.91
N GLY A 374 -3.24 -23.47 -16.68
CA GLY A 374 -1.86 -23.04 -16.73
C GLY A 374 -1.44 -22.24 -15.49
N ARG A 375 -0.20 -22.40 -15.04
CA ARG A 375 0.42 -21.57 -13.97
C ARG A 375 0.32 -20.08 -14.26
N GLY A 376 0.25 -19.67 -15.53
CA GLY A 376 0.03 -18.26 -15.93
C GLY A 376 -1.37 -17.76 -15.57
N GLU A 377 -2.43 -18.57 -15.62
CA GLU A 377 -3.75 -18.19 -15.13
C GLU A 377 -3.72 -17.94 -13.62
N MET A 378 -3.05 -18.83 -12.88
CA MET A 378 -2.90 -18.72 -11.45
C MET A 378 -2.10 -17.48 -11.05
N ALA A 379 -0.97 -17.19 -11.76
CA ALA A 379 -0.21 -15.97 -11.54
C ALA A 379 -1.08 -14.73 -11.71
N LEU A 380 -1.86 -14.67 -12.78
CA LEU A 380 -2.74 -13.53 -13.06
C LEU A 380 -3.88 -13.41 -12.04
N ASP A 381 -4.45 -14.53 -11.56
CA ASP A 381 -5.47 -14.54 -10.52
C ASP A 381 -4.93 -13.99 -9.19
N VAL A 382 -3.71 -14.38 -8.79
CA VAL A 382 -3.04 -13.88 -7.58
C VAL A 382 -2.71 -12.39 -7.71
N GLU A 383 -2.23 -11.94 -8.88
CA GLU A 383 -1.95 -10.52 -9.14
C GLU A 383 -3.21 -9.65 -9.11
N ASN A 384 -4.33 -10.17 -9.63
CA ASN A 384 -5.61 -9.46 -9.64
C ASN A 384 -6.40 -9.59 -8.33
N SER A 385 -5.90 -10.34 -7.35
CA SER A 385 -6.54 -10.50 -6.05
C SER A 385 -5.57 -10.23 -4.89
N GLY A 386 -4.59 -11.09 -4.63
CA GLY A 386 -3.70 -11.00 -3.47
C GLY A 386 -2.93 -9.69 -3.39
N ILE A 387 -2.45 -9.22 -4.53
CA ILE A 387 -1.67 -7.98 -4.61
C ILE A 387 -2.55 -6.75 -4.45
N VAL A 388 -3.70 -6.69 -5.11
CA VAL A 388 -4.54 -5.48 -5.16
C VAL A 388 -5.58 -5.41 -4.03
N LEU A 389 -5.98 -6.55 -3.43
CA LEU A 389 -6.93 -6.55 -2.32
C LEU A 389 -6.25 -6.35 -0.95
N SER A 390 -4.95 -6.66 -0.83
CA SER A 390 -4.20 -6.46 0.41
C SER A 390 -4.22 -5.01 0.89
N PRO A 391 -4.03 -3.98 0.04
CA PRO A 391 -4.10 -2.58 0.46
C PRO A 391 -5.50 -2.13 0.93
N LEU A 392 -6.55 -2.82 0.55
CA LEU A 392 -7.92 -2.49 0.99
C LEU A 392 -8.23 -2.96 2.42
N ILE A 393 -7.30 -3.67 3.05
CA ILE A 393 -7.46 -4.18 4.43
C ILE A 393 -6.81 -3.20 5.40
N PRO A 394 -7.58 -2.52 6.28
CA PRO A 394 -7.11 -1.38 7.07
C PRO A 394 -5.86 -1.63 7.94
N TRP A 395 -5.68 -2.83 8.46
CA TRP A 395 -4.52 -3.19 9.29
C TRP A 395 -3.38 -3.85 8.52
N ASN A 396 -3.53 -3.99 7.19
CA ASN A 396 -2.46 -4.51 6.36
C ASN A 396 -1.37 -3.46 6.18
N ILE A 397 -0.11 -3.90 6.22
CA ILE A 397 1.06 -3.05 6.03
C ILE A 397 1.03 -2.34 4.66
N SER A 398 0.42 -2.97 3.67
CA SER A 398 0.31 -2.45 2.30
C SER A 398 -0.47 -1.13 2.19
N VAL A 399 -1.40 -0.85 3.11
CA VAL A 399 -2.12 0.43 3.16
C VAL A 399 -1.70 1.28 4.35
N SER A 400 -1.44 0.69 5.50
CA SER A 400 -1.11 1.44 6.71
C SER A 400 0.18 2.24 6.58
N ILE A 401 1.19 1.70 5.87
CA ILE A 401 2.43 2.43 5.56
C ILE A 401 2.16 3.62 4.62
N PRO A 402 1.58 3.43 3.43
CA PRO A 402 1.24 4.55 2.54
C PRO A 402 0.45 5.67 3.22
N LEU A 403 -0.61 5.32 3.94
CA LEU A 403 -1.44 6.33 4.60
C LEU A 403 -0.68 7.09 5.70
N ALA A 404 0.15 6.40 6.47
CA ALA A 404 1.01 7.05 7.46
C ALA A 404 2.02 8.02 6.82
N MET A 405 2.62 7.67 5.67
CA MET A 405 3.51 8.55 4.91
C MET A 405 2.81 9.82 4.44
N LEU A 406 1.55 9.71 4.05
CA LEU A 406 0.73 10.82 3.58
C LEU A 406 0.10 11.64 4.74
N GLY A 407 0.21 11.16 5.98
CA GLY A 407 -0.51 11.72 7.12
C GLY A 407 -2.02 11.64 6.93
N ALA A 408 -2.49 10.55 6.34
CA ALA A 408 -3.90 10.24 6.09
C ALA A 408 -4.35 9.06 6.96
N ASP A 409 -5.64 8.87 7.09
CA ASP A 409 -6.27 7.80 7.83
C ASP A 409 -7.00 6.80 6.91
N MET A 410 -7.68 5.81 7.49
CA MET A 410 -8.38 4.75 6.77
C MET A 410 -9.59 5.23 5.95
N SER A 411 -10.04 6.49 6.11
CA SER A 411 -11.09 7.09 5.28
C SER A 411 -10.66 7.25 3.81
N ALA A 412 -9.38 7.07 3.51
CA ALA A 412 -8.84 7.06 2.16
C ALA A 412 -9.16 5.77 1.37
N ILE A 413 -9.33 4.63 2.05
CA ILE A 413 -9.52 3.31 1.40
C ILE A 413 -10.68 3.29 0.40
N PRO A 414 -11.87 3.86 0.67
CA PRO A 414 -12.96 3.89 -0.32
C PRO A 414 -12.60 4.59 -1.63
N TYR A 415 -11.59 5.46 -1.62
CA TYR A 415 -11.13 6.20 -2.79
C TYR A 415 -9.97 5.52 -3.54
N GLU A 416 -9.55 4.33 -3.14
CA GLU A 416 -8.57 3.50 -3.86
C GLU A 416 -9.23 2.77 -5.05
N ILE A 417 -9.87 3.51 -5.94
CA ILE A 417 -10.81 3.01 -6.96
C ILE A 417 -10.19 1.94 -7.86
N LEU A 418 -8.94 2.10 -8.29
CA LEU A 418 -8.26 1.12 -9.14
C LEU A 418 -8.18 -0.25 -8.49
N LEU A 419 -7.98 -0.31 -7.17
CA LEU A 419 -7.80 -1.55 -6.45
C LEU A 419 -9.11 -2.36 -6.33
N TYR A 420 -10.26 -1.68 -6.36
CA TYR A 420 -11.58 -2.33 -6.50
C TYR A 420 -11.88 -2.68 -7.96
N ALA A 421 -11.54 -1.77 -8.88
CA ALA A 421 -11.85 -1.94 -10.29
C ALA A 421 -11.14 -3.15 -10.92
N ILE A 422 -9.87 -3.42 -10.53
CA ILE A 422 -9.09 -4.53 -11.08
C ILE A 422 -9.80 -5.88 -10.86
N PRO A 423 -10.09 -6.34 -9.63
CA PRO A 423 -10.71 -7.63 -9.42
C PRO A 423 -12.13 -7.70 -9.99
N LEU A 424 -12.91 -6.63 -9.93
CA LEU A 424 -14.28 -6.59 -10.47
C LEU A 424 -14.28 -6.70 -12.00
N CYS A 425 -13.51 -5.87 -12.70
CA CYS A 425 -13.43 -5.93 -14.17
C CYS A 425 -12.83 -7.25 -14.64
N TYR A 426 -11.81 -7.76 -13.94
CA TYR A 426 -11.22 -9.04 -14.28
C TYR A 426 -12.20 -10.20 -14.08
N TRP A 427 -12.94 -10.23 -13.00
CA TRP A 427 -14.00 -11.24 -12.78
C TRP A 427 -15.02 -11.28 -13.92
N LEU A 428 -15.47 -10.10 -14.37
CA LEU A 428 -16.43 -9.98 -15.47
C LEU A 428 -15.83 -10.40 -16.83
N THR A 429 -14.53 -10.16 -17.04
CA THR A 429 -13.87 -10.40 -18.33
C THR A 429 -13.05 -11.69 -18.38
N LYS A 430 -12.84 -12.37 -17.26
CA LYS A 430 -11.98 -13.57 -17.16
C LYS A 430 -12.32 -14.65 -18.19
N ARG A 431 -13.61 -14.91 -18.42
CA ARG A 431 -14.05 -15.93 -19.41
C ARG A 431 -13.61 -15.62 -20.84
N ARG A 432 -13.37 -14.36 -21.18
CA ARG A 432 -12.85 -13.93 -22.50
C ARG A 432 -11.33 -14.09 -22.57
N VAL A 433 -10.65 -14.00 -21.45
CA VAL A 433 -9.18 -14.12 -21.34
C VAL A 433 -8.76 -15.59 -21.25
N TYR A 434 -9.46 -16.34 -20.43
CA TYR A 434 -9.31 -17.78 -20.22
C TYR A 434 -10.66 -18.46 -20.41
N PRO A 435 -11.00 -18.87 -21.66
CA PRO A 435 -12.24 -19.59 -21.93
C PRO A 435 -12.23 -20.94 -21.17
N PRO A 436 -13.38 -21.39 -20.64
CA PRO A 436 -13.46 -22.66 -19.97
C PRO A 436 -13.04 -23.78 -20.92
N LYS A 437 -12.12 -24.62 -20.51
CA LYS A 437 -11.81 -25.86 -21.21
C LYS A 437 -12.98 -26.82 -21.00
N GLY A 438 -13.39 -27.54 -22.02
CA GLY A 438 -14.65 -28.29 -22.12
C GLY A 438 -15.08 -29.25 -21.00
N ASP A 439 -14.23 -29.50 -19.99
CA ASP A 439 -14.55 -30.33 -18.82
C ASP A 439 -15.32 -29.59 -17.70
N ASP A 440 -15.36 -28.27 -17.73
CA ASP A 440 -16.09 -27.49 -16.71
C ASP A 440 -17.62 -27.51 -16.89
N CYS A 441 -18.14 -28.07 -18.00
CA CYS A 441 -19.57 -28.17 -18.28
C CYS A 441 -20.23 -29.44 -17.73
N HIS A 442 -19.46 -30.45 -17.28
CA HIS A 442 -20.04 -31.73 -16.85
C HIS A 442 -20.31 -31.87 -15.36
N ASP A 443 -19.80 -30.98 -14.49
CA ASP A 443 -19.98 -31.11 -13.04
C ASP A 443 -21.26 -30.44 -12.49
N THR A 444 -22.12 -29.87 -13.35
CA THR A 444 -23.39 -29.24 -12.92
C THR A 444 -24.62 -30.14 -13.05
N ILE A 445 -24.49 -31.33 -13.66
CA ILE A 445 -25.64 -32.26 -13.78
C ILE A 445 -25.11 -33.67 -13.63
N ALA A 446 -25.07 -34.23 -12.42
CA ALA A 446 -25.29 -35.63 -12.09
C ALA A 446 -25.06 -35.89 -10.60
N GLU A 447 -26.04 -35.64 -9.76
CA GLU A 447 -26.29 -36.54 -8.63
C GLU A 447 -27.04 -37.76 -9.19
N PRO A 448 -26.48 -38.96 -9.14
CA PRO A 448 -27.30 -40.14 -9.33
C PRO A 448 -28.11 -40.36 -8.05
N LEU A 449 -29.42 -40.24 -8.16
CA LEU A 449 -30.35 -40.84 -7.24
C LEU A 449 -30.03 -42.34 -7.14
N ALA A 450 -29.34 -42.74 -6.08
CA ALA A 450 -29.21 -44.13 -5.71
C ALA A 450 -30.54 -44.57 -5.10
N HIS A 451 -31.34 -45.28 -5.90
CA HIS A 451 -32.41 -46.15 -5.43
C HIS A 451 -31.87 -47.48 -4.92
N SER A 452 -32.48 -47.94 -3.85
CA SER A 452 -32.54 -49.25 -3.17
C SER A 452 -31.49 -49.52 -2.12
#